data_e21a816f8db7ea27d159197f62d9e1ed
#
_entry.id   e21a816f8db7ea27d159197f62d9e1ed
#
_cell.length_a   1.000
_cell.length_b   1.000
_cell.length_c   1.000
_cell.angle_alpha   90.00
_cell.angle_beta   90.00
_cell.angle_gamma   90.00
#
_symmetry.space_group_name_H-M   'P 1'
#
loop_
_entity.id
_entity.type
_entity.pdbx_description
1 polymer ?
#
loop_
_entity_poly.entity_id
_entity_poly.type
_entity_poly.pdbx_seq_one_letter_code
_entity_poly.pdbx_strand_id
1 'polypeptide(L)'
;MGEATRPGGTLEELGLFTGLPQHENFCRMAALLDTRPMAASSAPVEWVRGPELVIPDAFDHDGRARSGERFLAETDTAALLVIHRGRLVNEQYWLTGGPHVPWMSM
;
A
#
# COMPACT_ATOMS: atom_id res chain seq x y z
N MET A 1 24.59 20.70 -15.11
CA MET A 1 23.72 20.59 -15.39
C MET A 1 22.86 21.17 -14.64
N GLY A 2 22.32 21.51 -15.10
CA GLY A 2 21.29 22.17 -14.55
C GLY A 2 20.68 21.44 -13.43
N GLU A 3 20.08 22.12 -12.62
CA GLU A 3 19.35 21.52 -11.59
C GLU A 3 18.45 20.46 -12.13
N ALA A 4 18.47 19.34 -11.48
CA ALA A 4 17.45 18.37 -11.74
C ALA A 4 16.11 19.08 -11.63
N THR A 5 15.31 18.95 -12.65
CA THR A 5 13.99 19.52 -12.64
C THR A 5 13.23 18.93 -11.48
N ARG A 6 13.03 19.72 -10.47
CA ARG A 6 12.16 19.31 -9.39
C ARG A 6 10.75 19.38 -9.89
N PRO A 7 9.96 18.36 -9.62
CA PRO A 7 8.53 18.50 -9.83
C PRO A 7 8.10 19.69 -8.98
N GLY A 8 7.68 20.75 -9.64
CA GLY A 8 7.16 21.91 -8.95
C GLY A 8 5.72 21.68 -8.54
N GLY A 9 5.24 22.56 -7.69
CA GLY A 9 3.84 22.59 -7.37
C GLY A 9 3.47 21.95 -6.04
N THR A 10 2.19 21.87 -5.82
CA THR A 10 1.62 21.30 -4.61
C THR A 10 1.51 19.78 -4.71
N LEU A 11 1.29 19.13 -3.59
CA LEU A 11 1.03 17.68 -3.58
C LEU A 11 -0.20 17.31 -4.42
N GLU A 12 -1.16 18.21 -4.52
CA GLU A 12 -2.33 18.02 -5.36
C GLU A 12 -1.95 17.99 -6.85
N GLU A 13 -1.10 18.92 -7.27
CA GLU A 13 -0.62 18.99 -8.65
C GLU A 13 0.21 17.78 -9.04
N LEU A 14 0.88 17.18 -8.05
CA LEU A 14 1.63 15.96 -8.26
C LEU A 14 0.74 14.71 -8.33
N GLY A 15 -0.56 14.85 -8.14
CA GLY A 15 -1.49 13.73 -8.22
C GLY A 15 -1.39 12.75 -7.08
N LEU A 16 -1.12 13.27 -5.86
CA LEU A 16 -0.94 12.42 -4.69
C LEU A 16 -2.21 12.19 -3.87
N PHE A 17 -3.27 12.95 -4.15
CA PHE A 17 -4.48 12.88 -3.32
C PHE A 17 -5.73 12.43 -4.05
N THR A 18 -5.74 12.50 -5.35
CA THR A 18 -6.96 12.21 -6.10
C THR A 18 -6.70 11.49 -7.41
N GLY A 19 -7.64 10.67 -7.80
CA GLY A 19 -7.69 10.07 -9.12
C GLY A 19 -6.75 8.88 -9.33
N LEU A 20 -6.77 8.37 -10.54
CA LEU A 20 -5.93 7.23 -10.93
C LEU A 20 -4.43 7.47 -10.77
N PRO A 21 -3.89 8.67 -11.01
CA PRO A 21 -2.46 8.92 -10.81
C PRO A 21 -1.97 8.70 -9.38
N GLN A 22 -2.84 8.81 -8.39
CA GLN A 22 -2.48 8.61 -6.99
C GLN A 22 -1.82 7.26 -6.75
N HIS A 23 -2.38 6.20 -7.28
CA HIS A 23 -1.87 4.84 -7.06
C HIS A 23 -0.46 4.65 -7.63
N GLU A 24 -0.24 5.13 -8.84
CA GLU A 24 1.07 5.06 -9.49
C GLU A 24 2.09 5.94 -8.77
N ASN A 25 1.68 7.13 -8.37
CA ASN A 25 2.57 8.10 -7.73
C ASN A 25 3.01 7.66 -6.33
N PHE A 26 2.16 6.96 -5.60
CA PHE A 26 2.52 6.42 -4.30
C PHE A 26 3.65 5.40 -4.36
N CYS A 27 3.84 4.76 -5.51
CA CYS A 27 4.89 3.78 -5.71
C CYS A 27 6.22 4.40 -6.18
N ARG A 28 6.23 5.69 -6.51
CA ARG A 28 7.39 6.34 -7.12
C ARG A 28 7.72 7.71 -6.53
N MET A 29 7.56 7.85 -5.23
CA MET A 29 7.78 9.14 -4.56
C MET A 29 9.18 9.70 -4.79
N ALA A 30 10.19 8.86 -4.88
CA ALA A 30 11.55 9.30 -5.13
C ALA A 30 11.74 9.96 -6.51
N ALA A 31 10.85 9.65 -7.46
CA ALA A 31 10.86 10.29 -8.79
C ALA A 31 10.10 11.63 -8.79
N LEU A 32 9.23 11.84 -7.81
CA LEU A 32 8.38 13.03 -7.74
C LEU A 32 8.94 14.12 -6.83
N LEU A 33 9.59 13.72 -5.76
CA LEU A 33 10.09 14.61 -4.73
C LEU A 33 11.53 14.26 -4.37
N ASP A 34 12.24 15.23 -3.83
CA ASP A 34 13.55 14.96 -3.26
C ASP A 34 13.38 14.05 -2.04
N THR A 35 14.03 12.93 -2.06
CA THR A 35 14.00 11.97 -0.96
C THR A 35 15.39 11.63 -0.49
N ARG A 36 15.49 11.19 0.74
CA ARG A 36 16.73 10.69 1.31
C ARG A 36 16.56 9.20 1.61
N PRO A 37 17.39 8.35 1.03
CA PRO A 37 17.27 6.93 1.30
C PRO A 37 17.65 6.62 2.75
N MET A 38 16.95 5.66 3.31
CA MET A 38 17.25 5.09 4.60
C MET A 38 17.57 3.61 4.40
N ALA A 39 18.74 3.20 4.85
CA ALA A 39 19.14 1.82 4.70
C ALA A 39 18.22 0.89 5.49
N ALA A 40 17.95 -0.27 4.92
CA ALA A 40 17.25 -1.32 5.64
C ALA A 40 18.12 -1.87 6.77
N SER A 41 17.47 -2.49 7.76
CA SER A 41 18.20 -3.18 8.81
C SER A 41 19.14 -4.24 8.22
N SER A 42 20.33 -4.37 8.78
CA SER A 42 21.24 -5.45 8.42
C SER A 42 20.79 -6.81 8.95
N ALA A 43 19.83 -6.81 9.86
CA ALA A 43 19.27 -8.02 10.46
C ALA A 43 17.75 -7.89 10.53
N PRO A 44 17.06 -7.89 9.38
CA PRO A 44 15.61 -7.74 9.35
C PRO A 44 14.94 -8.93 10.04
N VAL A 45 13.85 -8.64 10.74
CA VAL A 45 13.02 -9.69 11.32
C VAL A 45 12.15 -10.29 10.21
N GLU A 46 12.26 -11.59 10.02
CA GLU A 46 11.37 -12.30 9.12
C GLU A 46 10.11 -12.72 9.86
N TRP A 47 8.97 -12.50 9.24
CA TRP A 47 7.71 -12.91 9.79
C TRP A 47 7.50 -14.40 9.61
N VAL A 48 7.32 -15.12 10.71
CA VAL A 48 6.93 -16.52 10.64
C VAL A 48 5.50 -16.61 10.16
N ARG A 49 5.25 -17.48 9.18
CA ARG A 49 3.90 -17.68 8.68
C ARG A 49 3.12 -18.60 9.60
N GLY A 50 1.86 -18.25 9.84
CA GLY A 50 0.90 -19.05 10.55
C GLY A 50 -0.11 -19.70 9.62
N PRO A 51 -1.12 -20.37 10.18
CA PRO A 51 -2.23 -20.89 9.38
C PRO A 51 -2.90 -19.77 8.62
N GLU A 52 -3.18 -19.97 7.34
CA GLU A 52 -3.78 -18.95 6.50
C GLU A 52 -5.15 -18.54 7.04
N LEU A 53 -5.33 -17.23 7.22
CA LEU A 53 -6.61 -16.65 7.52
C LEU A 53 -7.31 -16.32 6.20
N VAL A 54 -8.44 -16.97 5.98
CA VAL A 54 -9.27 -16.66 4.82
C VAL A 54 -10.13 -15.44 5.15
N ILE A 55 -10.05 -14.43 4.28
CA ILE A 55 -10.90 -13.24 4.43
C ILE A 55 -12.36 -13.66 4.22
N PRO A 56 -13.28 -13.29 5.12
CA PRO A 56 -14.68 -13.64 4.96
C PRO A 56 -15.27 -13.16 3.64
N ASP A 57 -16.06 -14.01 3.00
CA ASP A 57 -16.74 -13.64 1.76
C ASP A 57 -17.75 -12.51 1.97
N ALA A 58 -18.33 -12.45 3.15
CA ALA A 58 -19.35 -11.45 3.48
C ALA A 58 -19.22 -10.97 4.92
N PHE A 59 -19.65 -9.74 5.14
CA PHE A 59 -19.75 -9.16 6.47
C PHE A 59 -21.02 -8.29 6.55
N ASP A 60 -21.49 -8.08 7.77
CA ASP A 60 -22.66 -7.25 7.99
C ASP A 60 -22.24 -5.81 8.33
N HIS A 61 -22.87 -4.87 7.66
CA HIS A 61 -22.69 -3.44 7.93
C HIS A 61 -24.03 -2.71 7.72
N ASP A 62 -24.46 -1.95 8.71
CA ASP A 62 -25.74 -1.23 8.68
C ASP A 62 -26.94 -2.14 8.33
N GLY A 63 -26.95 -3.34 8.88
CA GLY A 63 -28.03 -4.30 8.65
C GLY A 63 -28.04 -4.94 7.26
N ARG A 64 -26.97 -4.78 6.49
CA ARG A 64 -26.84 -5.36 5.16
C ARG A 64 -25.63 -6.25 5.06
N ALA A 65 -25.78 -7.37 4.38
CA ALA A 65 -24.67 -8.21 4.01
C ALA A 65 -23.88 -7.54 2.89
N ARG A 66 -22.55 -7.47 3.05
CA ARG A 66 -21.66 -6.89 2.06
C ARG A 66 -20.56 -7.89 1.70
N SER A 67 -20.13 -7.84 0.46
CA SER A 67 -19.03 -8.68 -0.03
C SER A 67 -17.69 -8.13 0.45
N GLY A 68 -16.87 -8.95 1.08
CA GLY A 68 -15.51 -8.59 1.48
C GLY A 68 -14.62 -8.27 0.29
N GLU A 69 -14.69 -9.09 -0.75
CA GLU A 69 -13.92 -8.86 -1.98
C GLU A 69 -14.30 -7.54 -2.64
N ARG A 70 -15.60 -7.29 -2.75
CA ARG A 70 -16.09 -6.06 -3.33
C ARG A 70 -15.69 -4.82 -2.53
N PHE A 71 -15.72 -4.92 -1.21
CA PHE A 71 -15.27 -3.85 -0.32
C PHE A 71 -13.81 -3.50 -0.59
N LEU A 72 -12.93 -4.50 -0.66
CA LEU A 72 -11.51 -4.28 -0.91
C LEU A 72 -11.28 -3.63 -2.27
N ALA A 73 -12.04 -4.02 -3.29
CA ALA A 73 -11.95 -3.43 -4.62
C ALA A 73 -12.47 -1.98 -4.64
N GLU A 74 -13.61 -1.73 -4.03
CA GLU A 74 -14.23 -0.40 -4.03
C GLU A 74 -13.46 0.63 -3.20
N THR A 75 -12.70 0.19 -2.23
CA THR A 75 -11.85 1.06 -1.41
C THR A 75 -10.44 1.23 -1.95
N ASP A 76 -10.15 0.71 -3.15
CA ASP A 76 -8.82 0.77 -3.76
C ASP A 76 -7.73 0.28 -2.81
N THR A 77 -7.97 -0.87 -2.19
CA THR A 77 -7.03 -1.46 -1.25
C THR A 77 -5.74 -1.85 -1.96
N ALA A 78 -4.63 -1.31 -1.52
CA ALA A 78 -3.33 -1.56 -2.13
C ALA A 78 -2.74 -2.89 -1.68
N ALA A 79 -2.80 -3.16 -0.40
CA ALA A 79 -2.30 -4.38 0.20
C ALA A 79 -3.03 -4.66 1.51
N LEU A 80 -3.08 -5.90 1.90
CA LEU A 80 -3.61 -6.31 3.18
C LEU A 80 -2.68 -7.34 3.81
N LEU A 81 -2.20 -7.03 5.00
CA LEU A 81 -1.42 -7.94 5.80
C LEU A 81 -2.11 -8.12 7.14
N VAL A 82 -2.29 -9.36 7.54
CA VAL A 82 -2.85 -9.68 8.85
C VAL A 82 -1.82 -10.47 9.65
N ILE A 83 -1.50 -9.94 10.82
CA ILE A 83 -0.58 -10.57 11.75
C ILE A 83 -1.37 -10.94 13.00
N HIS A 84 -1.31 -12.20 13.37
CA HIS A 84 -1.99 -12.72 14.53
C HIS A 84 -1.02 -13.51 15.41
N ARG A 85 -0.89 -13.11 16.65
CA ARG A 85 0.01 -13.73 17.62
C ARG A 85 1.44 -13.86 17.11
N GLY A 86 1.93 -12.77 16.47
CA GLY A 86 3.28 -12.70 15.93
C GLY A 86 3.51 -13.47 14.63
N ARG A 87 2.45 -14.00 14.01
CA ARG A 87 2.56 -14.74 12.77
C ARG A 87 1.81 -14.03 11.64
N LEU A 88 2.39 -14.04 10.46
CA LEU A 88 1.75 -13.52 9.27
C LEU A 88 0.78 -14.57 8.75
N VAL A 89 -0.51 -14.26 8.82
CA VAL A 89 -1.58 -15.21 8.47
C VAL A 89 -2.33 -14.84 7.20
N ASN A 90 -2.15 -13.63 6.68
CA ASN A 90 -2.66 -13.23 5.37
C ASN A 90 -1.75 -12.17 4.79
N GLU A 91 -1.48 -12.28 3.51
CA GLU A 91 -0.67 -11.30 2.77
C GLU A 91 -1.16 -11.26 1.33
N GLN A 92 -1.79 -10.15 0.97
CA GLN A 92 -2.36 -9.95 -0.35
C GLN A 92 -2.00 -8.59 -0.88
N TYR A 93 -1.81 -8.49 -2.19
CA TYR A 93 -1.44 -7.26 -2.88
C TYR A 93 -2.32 -7.07 -4.10
N TRP A 94 -2.77 -5.85 -4.32
CA TRP A 94 -3.56 -5.47 -5.49
C TRP A 94 -2.87 -4.37 -6.28
N LEU A 95 -2.84 -3.16 -5.73
CA LEU A 95 -2.30 -2.00 -6.44
C LEU A 95 -0.79 -1.87 -6.33
N THR A 96 -0.18 -2.41 -5.29
CA THR A 96 1.26 -2.30 -5.09
C THR A 96 2.07 -3.24 -5.98
N GLY A 97 1.46 -4.30 -6.48
CA GLY A 97 2.17 -5.31 -7.28
C GLY A 97 3.04 -6.27 -6.48
N GLY A 98 3.14 -6.13 -5.17
CA GLY A 98 3.87 -7.08 -4.31
C GLY A 98 4.63 -6.45 -3.16
N PRO A 99 5.32 -7.28 -2.36
CA PRO A 99 5.98 -6.83 -1.12
C PRO A 99 7.22 -5.97 -1.35
N HIS A 100 7.76 -5.95 -2.55
CA HIS A 100 8.97 -5.20 -2.87
C HIS A 100 8.70 -3.86 -3.54
N VAL A 101 7.44 -3.54 -3.76
CA VAL A 101 7.05 -2.27 -4.36
C VAL A 101 6.99 -1.21 -3.27
N PRO A 102 7.73 -0.10 -3.40
CA PRO A 102 7.63 1.00 -2.45
C PRO A 102 6.21 1.57 -2.43
N TRP A 103 5.78 2.01 -1.28
CA TRP A 103 4.47 2.62 -1.11
C TRP A 103 4.56 3.75 -0.08
N MET A 104 4.02 4.90 -0.45
CA MET A 104 4.01 6.04 0.46
C MET A 104 3.06 5.80 1.62
N SER A 105 3.52 6.10 2.83
CA SER A 105 2.69 6.12 4.03
C SER A 105 2.41 7.57 4.44
N MET A 106 1.19 7.88 4.73
CA MET A 106 0.76 9.19 5.21
C MET A 106 0.05 9.07 6.54
#